data_125254c424fea2f4857f1ae7e6379231
#
_entry.id   125254c424fea2f4857f1ae7e6379231
#
_cell.length_a   1.000
_cell.length_b   1.000
_cell.length_c   1.000
_cell.angle_alpha   90.00
_cell.angle_beta   90.00
_cell.angle_gamma   90.00
#
_symmetry.space_group_name_H-M   'P 1'
#
loop_
_entity.id
_entity.type
_entity.pdbx_description
1 polymer ?
#
loop_
_entity_poly.entity_id
_entity_poly.type
_entity_poly.pdbx_seq_one_letter_code
_entity_poly.pdbx_strand_id
1 'polypeptide(L)'
;HDVSLWPRAERVLGHWLDNRFVVGRRVVFGFGQWLALGVKRRWRIFRRWRIFRWRRLVGWWRFFRKLVRQIMATRPISPQDHERIATAIRAAEEKTDGEIYCVVAHASDGYFFPAAFMATVCMLIVSLAVGYGLEAWWLSIRLPHFVLAQLLALACLLALLWALPGLRIHLVPRRLRYQAAHANAIKQFLARNVHRTTARTGVLVFVSIAERYAEVVADSGIDAKVGQHVWDGVVRDLTAHAGDDRLADGFVKAIELVGAVLAEHFPVTAGDSNELDDHLVEI
;
A
#
# COMPACT_ATOMS: atom_id res chain seq x y z
N HIS A 1 -25.32 72.37 11.81
CA HIS A 1 -25.89 73.11 10.71
C HIS A 1 -26.28 72.18 9.60
N ASP A 2 -27.55 72.14 9.52
CA ASP A 2 -28.56 71.74 8.53
C ASP A 2 -28.73 70.25 8.23
N VAL A 3 -29.60 69.69 9.04
CA VAL A 3 -30.36 68.47 8.82
C VAL A 3 -31.69 68.85 8.13
N SER A 4 -31.75 68.84 6.81
CA SER A 4 -33.02 69.07 6.08
C SER A 4 -33.09 68.52 4.66
N LEU A 5 -32.56 67.33 4.40
CA LEU A 5 -32.66 66.73 3.06
C LEU A 5 -33.17 65.28 2.99
N TRP A 6 -33.90 64.84 4.03
CA TRP A 6 -34.37 63.45 4.08
C TRP A 6 -35.88 63.17 3.99
N PRO A 7 -36.76 64.04 3.55
CA PRO A 7 -38.17 63.60 3.40
C PRO A 7 -38.62 63.36 1.95
N ARG A 8 -37.74 63.32 0.95
CA ARG A 8 -38.19 63.06 -0.43
C ARG A 8 -37.98 61.64 -0.96
N ALA A 9 -37.16 60.85 -0.32
CA ALA A 9 -36.84 59.48 -0.79
C ALA A 9 -37.91 58.42 -0.44
N GLU A 10 -38.63 58.61 0.66
CA GLU A 10 -39.66 57.63 1.07
C GLU A 10 -40.98 57.71 0.29
N ARG A 11 -41.30 58.82 -0.32
CA ARG A 11 -42.51 58.96 -1.14
C ARG A 11 -42.42 58.40 -2.55
N VAL A 12 -41.21 58.22 -3.08
CA VAL A 12 -41.01 57.64 -4.41
C VAL A 12 -40.92 56.11 -4.36
N LEU A 13 -40.45 55.55 -3.25
CA LEU A 13 -40.37 54.09 -3.07
C LEU A 13 -41.73 53.44 -2.73
N GLY A 14 -42.64 54.15 -2.04
CA GLY A 14 -43.97 53.65 -1.71
C GLY A 14 -44.88 53.47 -2.94
N HIS A 15 -44.73 54.29 -3.94
CA HIS A 15 -45.55 54.21 -5.17
C HIS A 15 -45.07 53.19 -6.20
N TRP A 16 -43.82 52.70 -6.05
CA TRP A 16 -43.23 51.69 -6.95
C TRP A 16 -43.51 50.27 -6.46
N LEU A 17 -43.77 50.07 -5.21
CA LEU A 17 -44.03 48.74 -4.64
C LEU A 17 -45.50 48.30 -4.76
N ASP A 18 -46.44 49.23 -4.80
CA ASP A 18 -47.88 48.92 -4.84
C ASP A 18 -48.39 48.47 -6.22
N ASN A 19 -47.71 48.85 -7.30
CA ASN A 19 -48.14 48.50 -8.68
C ASN A 19 -47.54 47.22 -9.25
N ARG A 20 -46.61 46.56 -8.56
CA ARG A 20 -46.04 45.29 -8.99
C ARG A 20 -46.66 44.06 -8.33
N PHE A 21 -47.44 44.21 -7.29
CA PHE A 21 -48.03 43.06 -6.56
C PHE A 21 -49.31 42.51 -7.20
N VAL A 22 -49.95 43.21 -8.11
CA VAL A 22 -51.22 42.77 -8.72
C VAL A 22 -50.98 41.86 -9.95
N VAL A 23 -49.85 41.94 -10.64
CA VAL A 23 -49.59 41.11 -11.82
C VAL A 23 -48.85 39.79 -11.48
N GLY A 24 -48.22 39.73 -10.29
CA GLY A 24 -47.43 38.56 -9.88
C GLY A 24 -48.24 37.37 -9.33
N ARG A 25 -49.49 37.59 -8.86
CA ARG A 25 -50.24 36.52 -8.17
C ARG A 25 -50.85 35.44 -9.05
N ARG A 26 -51.09 35.69 -10.33
CA ARG A 26 -51.63 34.67 -11.24
C ARG A 26 -50.55 33.83 -11.96
N VAL A 27 -49.33 34.31 -12.09
CA VAL A 27 -48.23 33.58 -12.76
C VAL A 27 -47.51 32.66 -11.80
N VAL A 28 -47.44 32.99 -10.50
CA VAL A 28 -46.75 32.17 -9.49
C VAL A 28 -47.48 30.88 -9.15
N PHE A 29 -48.83 30.85 -9.25
CA PHE A 29 -49.60 29.62 -8.97
C PHE A 29 -49.46 28.54 -10.05
N GLY A 30 -49.23 28.93 -11.31
CA GLY A 30 -49.01 27.96 -12.38
C GLY A 30 -47.62 27.32 -12.38
N PHE A 31 -46.61 28.10 -12.00
CA PHE A 31 -45.20 27.62 -12.03
C PHE A 31 -44.89 26.71 -10.84
N GLY A 32 -45.47 26.95 -9.67
CA GLY A 32 -45.28 26.12 -8.46
C GLY A 32 -45.84 24.71 -8.60
N GLN A 33 -47.02 24.56 -9.24
CA GLN A 33 -47.60 23.24 -9.48
C GLN A 33 -46.85 22.43 -10.58
N TRP A 34 -46.31 23.10 -11.59
CA TRP A 34 -45.52 22.43 -12.64
C TRP A 34 -44.15 21.94 -12.13
N LEU A 35 -43.48 22.74 -11.32
CA LEU A 35 -42.23 22.33 -10.64
C LEU A 35 -42.46 21.21 -9.63
N ALA A 36 -43.55 21.25 -8.86
CA ALA A 36 -43.87 20.21 -7.88
C ALA A 36 -44.19 18.85 -8.51
N LEU A 37 -44.86 18.83 -9.67
CA LEU A 37 -45.18 17.60 -10.40
C LEU A 37 -43.97 17.06 -11.17
N GLY A 38 -43.11 17.91 -11.75
CA GLY A 38 -41.88 17.52 -12.45
C GLY A 38 -40.83 16.97 -11.48
N VAL A 39 -40.68 17.58 -10.31
CA VAL A 39 -39.69 17.14 -9.30
C VAL A 39 -40.13 15.83 -8.64
N LYS A 40 -41.42 15.61 -8.33
CA LYS A 40 -41.90 14.35 -7.73
C LYS A 40 -41.76 13.14 -8.66
N ARG A 41 -41.94 13.34 -9.97
CA ARG A 41 -41.72 12.24 -10.95
C ARG A 41 -40.25 11.92 -11.15
N ARG A 42 -39.38 12.92 -11.24
CA ARG A 42 -37.91 12.70 -11.37
C ARG A 42 -37.30 12.07 -10.09
N TRP A 43 -37.80 12.42 -8.90
CA TRP A 43 -37.30 11.84 -7.65
C TRP A 43 -37.65 10.35 -7.49
N ARG A 44 -38.79 9.87 -7.98
CA ARG A 44 -39.14 8.46 -7.94
C ARG A 44 -38.28 7.62 -8.89
N ILE A 45 -37.94 8.13 -10.06
CA ILE A 45 -37.06 7.48 -11.01
C ILE A 45 -35.62 7.48 -10.46
N PHE A 46 -35.16 8.60 -9.87
CA PHE A 46 -33.82 8.72 -9.30
C PHE A 46 -33.62 7.83 -8.07
N ARG A 47 -34.63 7.64 -7.21
CA ARG A 47 -34.56 6.72 -6.06
C ARG A 47 -34.47 5.26 -6.48
N ARG A 48 -35.21 4.82 -7.49
CA ARG A 48 -35.14 3.46 -8.02
C ARG A 48 -33.80 3.18 -8.73
N TRP A 49 -33.26 4.17 -9.45
CA TRP A 49 -31.96 4.07 -10.12
C TRP A 49 -30.77 4.04 -9.14
N ARG A 50 -30.85 4.81 -8.05
CA ARG A 50 -29.78 4.91 -7.06
C ARG A 50 -29.60 3.62 -6.25
N ILE A 51 -30.69 2.96 -5.85
CA ILE A 51 -30.63 1.70 -5.08
C ILE A 51 -30.15 0.55 -5.95
N PHE A 52 -30.53 0.50 -7.23
CA PHE A 52 -30.14 -0.56 -8.15
C PHE A 52 -28.66 -0.48 -8.57
N ARG A 53 -28.10 0.72 -8.73
CA ARG A 53 -26.67 0.93 -9.03
C ARG A 53 -25.78 0.67 -7.84
N TRP A 54 -26.19 1.05 -6.63
CA TRP A 54 -25.38 0.83 -5.42
C TRP A 54 -25.23 -0.66 -5.10
N ARG A 55 -26.28 -1.46 -5.22
CA ARG A 55 -26.18 -2.91 -4.98
C ARG A 55 -25.28 -3.63 -6.00
N ARG A 56 -25.27 -3.19 -7.26
CA ARG A 56 -24.35 -3.72 -8.27
C ARG A 56 -22.91 -3.26 -8.02
N LEU A 57 -22.68 -2.02 -7.65
CA LEU A 57 -21.34 -1.50 -7.32
C LEU A 57 -20.74 -2.18 -6.08
N VAL A 58 -21.54 -2.39 -5.04
CA VAL A 58 -21.10 -3.11 -3.83
C VAL A 58 -20.84 -4.58 -4.13
N GLY A 59 -21.66 -5.21 -4.97
CA GLY A 59 -21.43 -6.58 -5.44
C GLY A 59 -20.14 -6.70 -6.27
N TRP A 60 -19.95 -5.77 -7.20
CA TRP A 60 -18.74 -5.67 -8.02
C TRP A 60 -17.49 -5.40 -7.19
N TRP A 61 -17.59 -4.52 -6.17
CA TRP A 61 -16.50 -4.21 -5.26
C TRP A 61 -16.12 -5.40 -4.36
N ARG A 62 -17.13 -6.17 -3.88
CA ARG A 62 -16.88 -7.43 -3.15
C ARG A 62 -16.23 -8.50 -4.03
N PHE A 63 -16.69 -8.64 -5.27
CA PHE A 63 -16.10 -9.55 -6.24
C PHE A 63 -14.66 -9.13 -6.60
N PHE A 64 -14.44 -7.85 -6.88
CA PHE A 64 -13.13 -7.29 -7.18
C PHE A 64 -12.16 -7.42 -6.00
N ARG A 65 -12.62 -7.14 -4.78
CA ARG A 65 -11.82 -7.35 -3.56
C ARG A 65 -11.47 -8.83 -3.36
N LYS A 66 -12.41 -9.74 -3.63
CA LYS A 66 -12.17 -11.18 -3.53
C LYS A 66 -11.20 -11.67 -4.60
N LEU A 67 -11.33 -11.19 -5.82
CA LEU A 67 -10.43 -11.47 -6.95
C LEU A 67 -9.02 -10.93 -6.68
N VAL A 68 -8.89 -9.67 -6.24
CA VAL A 68 -7.61 -9.05 -5.87
C VAL A 68 -6.97 -9.78 -4.69
N ARG A 69 -7.76 -10.15 -3.68
CA ARG A 69 -7.27 -10.93 -2.55
C ARG A 69 -6.80 -12.33 -2.97
N GLN A 70 -7.44 -12.95 -3.95
CA GLN A 70 -7.08 -14.25 -4.48
C GLN A 70 -5.83 -14.20 -5.39
N ILE A 71 -5.63 -13.09 -6.12
CA ILE A 71 -4.43 -12.84 -6.96
C ILE A 71 -3.22 -12.46 -6.09
N MET A 72 -3.45 -11.85 -4.91
CA MET A 72 -2.40 -11.38 -3.99
C MET A 72 -2.21 -12.27 -2.77
N ALA A 73 -2.96 -13.37 -2.66
CA ALA A 73 -2.75 -14.35 -1.60
C ALA A 73 -1.45 -15.10 -1.88
N THR A 74 -0.35 -14.58 -1.33
CA THR A 74 0.82 -15.41 -1.03
C THR A 74 0.32 -16.59 -0.20
N ARG A 75 0.58 -17.80 -0.65
CA ARG A 75 0.20 -18.99 0.13
C ARG A 75 0.98 -18.92 1.44
N PRO A 76 0.31 -19.00 2.59
CA PRO A 76 1.00 -19.13 3.85
C PRO A 76 1.86 -20.40 3.78
N ILE A 77 3.04 -20.36 4.39
CA ILE A 77 3.90 -21.54 4.49
C ILE A 77 3.13 -22.60 5.27
N SER A 78 3.12 -23.85 4.78
CA SER A 78 2.34 -24.89 5.42
C SER A 78 2.96 -25.28 6.79
N PRO A 79 2.19 -25.78 7.77
CA PRO A 79 2.76 -26.27 9.03
C PRO A 79 3.81 -27.35 8.82
N GLN A 80 3.68 -28.17 7.76
CA GLN A 80 4.66 -29.19 7.40
C GLN A 80 5.97 -28.56 6.90
N ASP A 81 5.88 -27.45 6.15
CA ASP A 81 7.07 -26.75 5.69
C ASP A 81 7.78 -26.01 6.83
N HIS A 82 7.05 -25.48 7.82
CA HIS A 82 7.64 -24.95 9.05
C HIS A 82 8.46 -26.02 9.78
N GLU A 83 7.92 -27.25 9.95
CA GLU A 83 8.64 -28.33 10.60
C GLU A 83 9.85 -28.81 9.80
N ARG A 84 9.77 -28.84 8.46
CA ARG A 84 10.92 -29.14 7.59
C ARG A 84 12.04 -28.11 7.75
N ILE A 85 11.69 -26.82 7.79
CA ILE A 85 12.66 -25.73 7.98
C ILE A 85 13.28 -25.82 9.37
N ALA A 86 12.47 -26.00 10.42
CA ALA A 86 12.96 -26.15 11.79
C ALA A 86 13.91 -27.36 11.95
N THR A 87 13.60 -28.47 11.28
CA THR A 87 14.46 -29.67 11.29
C THR A 87 15.79 -29.40 10.55
N ALA A 88 15.75 -28.63 9.46
CA ALA A 88 16.95 -28.25 8.72
C ALA A 88 17.84 -27.29 9.54
N ILE A 89 17.25 -26.34 10.30
CA ILE A 89 18.00 -25.45 11.19
C ILE A 89 18.74 -26.28 12.24
N ARG A 90 18.03 -27.12 13.00
CA ARG A 90 18.64 -28.00 14.03
C ARG A 90 19.75 -28.86 13.47
N ALA A 91 19.53 -29.50 12.32
CA ALA A 91 20.54 -30.35 11.69
C ALA A 91 21.79 -29.57 11.18
N ALA A 92 21.67 -28.29 10.89
CA ALA A 92 22.78 -27.43 10.56
C ALA A 92 23.53 -26.99 11.83
N GLU A 93 22.83 -26.56 12.87
CA GLU A 93 23.39 -26.10 14.16
C GLU A 93 24.09 -27.21 14.95
N GLU A 94 23.65 -28.47 14.82
CA GLU A 94 24.39 -29.61 15.40
C GLU A 94 25.86 -29.72 14.94
N LYS A 95 26.24 -29.00 13.88
CA LYS A 95 27.59 -29.10 13.27
C LYS A 95 28.44 -27.84 13.47
N THR A 96 27.89 -26.81 14.11
CA THR A 96 28.51 -25.47 14.21
C THR A 96 28.08 -24.75 15.47
N ASP A 97 28.95 -23.92 16.04
CA ASP A 97 28.60 -22.94 17.07
C ASP A 97 27.88 -21.70 16.50
N GLY A 98 27.51 -21.73 15.23
CA GLY A 98 26.79 -20.64 14.57
C GLY A 98 25.30 -20.85 14.63
N GLU A 99 24.57 -19.79 14.93
CA GLU A 99 23.10 -19.74 15.06
C GLU A 99 22.43 -19.24 13.78
N ILE A 100 21.41 -19.93 13.28
CA ILE A 100 20.70 -19.62 12.03
C ILE A 100 19.27 -19.21 12.33
N TYR A 101 18.94 -17.95 12.10
CA TYR A 101 17.60 -17.43 12.28
C TYR A 101 16.91 -17.17 10.93
N CYS A 102 15.70 -17.67 10.74
CA CYS A 102 14.98 -17.54 9.48
C CYS A 102 13.74 -16.66 9.65
N VAL A 103 13.59 -15.64 8.79
CA VAL A 103 12.45 -14.73 8.79
C VAL A 103 11.86 -14.60 7.38
N VAL A 104 10.54 -14.75 7.27
CA VAL A 104 9.77 -14.40 6.09
C VAL A 104 8.83 -13.26 6.40
N ALA A 105 8.94 -12.17 5.64
CA ALA A 105 8.04 -11.04 5.69
C ALA A 105 7.05 -11.08 4.53
N HIS A 106 5.77 -10.91 4.80
CA HIS A 106 4.79 -10.75 3.71
C HIS A 106 5.02 -9.45 2.94
N ALA A 107 5.31 -8.37 3.65
CA ALA A 107 5.74 -7.08 3.10
C ALA A 107 6.56 -6.33 4.15
N SER A 108 7.56 -5.58 3.70
CA SER A 108 8.47 -4.84 4.61
C SER A 108 7.93 -3.48 5.02
N ASP A 109 6.99 -2.88 4.26
CA ASP A 109 6.36 -1.60 4.57
C ASP A 109 4.94 -1.54 3.98
N GLY A 110 4.13 -0.61 4.50
CA GLY A 110 2.77 -0.36 4.00
C GLY A 110 2.69 0.39 2.66
N TYR A 111 3.77 1.02 2.22
CA TYR A 111 3.96 1.75 0.95
C TYR A 111 2.88 2.79 0.62
N PHE A 112 2.03 3.19 1.59
CA PHE A 112 0.95 4.14 1.30
C PHE A 112 1.48 5.51 0.89
N PHE A 113 2.38 6.08 1.68
CA PHE A 113 2.90 7.43 1.42
C PHE A 113 3.73 7.53 0.14
N PRO A 114 4.73 6.67 -0.12
CA PRO A 114 5.47 6.75 -1.37
C PRO A 114 4.60 6.46 -2.60
N ALA A 115 3.64 5.53 -2.52
CA ALA A 115 2.70 5.27 -3.60
C ALA A 115 1.76 6.45 -3.85
N ALA A 116 1.21 7.07 -2.79
CA ALA A 116 0.37 8.26 -2.89
C ALA A 116 1.14 9.44 -3.50
N PHE A 117 2.38 9.65 -3.09
CA PHE A 117 3.23 10.69 -3.66
C PHE A 117 3.45 10.48 -5.16
N MET A 118 3.90 9.29 -5.58
CA MET A 118 4.13 8.99 -7.00
C MET A 118 2.86 9.11 -7.83
N ALA A 119 1.74 8.60 -7.32
CA ALA A 119 0.45 8.68 -8.01
C ALA A 119 -0.04 10.13 -8.14
N THR A 120 0.16 10.97 -7.12
CA THR A 120 -0.19 12.39 -7.15
C THR A 120 0.66 13.14 -8.17
N VAL A 121 1.97 12.89 -8.21
CA VAL A 121 2.87 13.50 -9.21
C VAL A 121 2.44 13.10 -10.63
N CYS A 122 2.18 11.81 -10.87
CA CYS A 122 1.67 11.35 -12.17
C CYS A 122 0.33 12.03 -12.53
N MET A 123 -0.59 12.16 -11.58
CA MET A 123 -1.87 12.84 -11.78
C MET A 123 -1.68 14.31 -12.16
N LEU A 124 -0.75 15.02 -11.52
CA LEU A 124 -0.44 16.43 -11.86
C LEU A 124 0.14 16.57 -13.26
N ILE A 125 1.06 15.67 -13.65
CA ILE A 125 1.63 15.67 -15.01
C ILE A 125 0.53 15.42 -16.05
N VAL A 126 -0.32 14.42 -15.83
CA VAL A 126 -1.46 14.11 -16.71
C VAL A 126 -2.42 15.31 -16.78
N SER A 127 -2.72 15.92 -15.64
CA SER A 127 -3.59 17.10 -15.57
C SER A 127 -3.04 18.28 -16.37
N LEU A 128 -1.73 18.52 -16.27
CA LEU A 128 -1.06 19.55 -17.06
C LEU A 128 -1.17 19.26 -18.56
N ALA A 129 -0.90 18.02 -18.97
CA ALA A 129 -1.03 17.59 -20.37
C ALA A 129 -2.46 17.73 -20.90
N VAL A 130 -3.46 17.36 -20.07
CA VAL A 130 -4.89 17.55 -20.40
C VAL A 130 -5.24 19.02 -20.53
N GLY A 131 -4.74 19.89 -19.63
CA GLY A 131 -4.95 21.34 -19.69
C GLY A 131 -4.45 21.94 -21.01
N TYR A 132 -3.21 21.61 -21.40
CA TYR A 132 -2.66 22.03 -22.71
C TYR A 132 -3.44 21.48 -23.90
N GLY A 133 -3.87 20.21 -23.84
CA GLY A 133 -4.67 19.58 -24.88
C GLY A 133 -6.03 20.26 -25.08
N LEU A 134 -6.71 20.61 -23.98
CA LEU A 134 -7.99 21.31 -24.01
C LEU A 134 -7.87 22.71 -24.60
N GLU A 135 -6.79 23.43 -24.24
CA GLU A 135 -6.50 24.74 -24.81
C GLU A 135 -6.23 24.65 -26.32
N ALA A 136 -5.43 23.67 -26.75
CA ALA A 136 -5.13 23.44 -28.17
C ALA A 136 -6.39 23.10 -29.02
N TRP A 137 -7.41 22.50 -28.38
CA TRP A 137 -8.68 22.15 -29.04
C TRP A 137 -9.76 23.23 -28.87
N TRP A 138 -9.41 24.42 -28.38
CA TRP A 138 -10.31 25.58 -28.18
C TRP A 138 -11.48 25.29 -27.23
N LEU A 139 -11.34 24.29 -26.36
CA LEU A 139 -12.31 23.92 -25.35
C LEU A 139 -12.08 24.72 -24.06
N SER A 140 -12.86 25.80 -23.89
CA SER A 140 -12.80 26.62 -22.67
C SER A 140 -13.54 25.98 -21.52
N ILE A 141 -12.82 25.40 -20.55
CA ILE A 141 -13.40 24.92 -19.31
C ILE A 141 -13.25 26.00 -18.24
N ARG A 142 -14.33 26.27 -17.49
CA ARG A 142 -14.27 27.22 -16.36
C ARG A 142 -13.33 26.65 -15.29
N LEU A 143 -12.36 27.45 -14.88
CA LEU A 143 -11.34 27.08 -13.89
C LEU A 143 -11.88 26.37 -12.64
N PRO A 144 -13.01 26.81 -12.01
CA PRO A 144 -13.55 26.12 -10.84
C PRO A 144 -13.96 24.68 -11.09
N HIS A 145 -14.47 24.36 -12.28
CA HIS A 145 -14.87 22.99 -12.62
C HIS A 145 -13.65 22.10 -12.85
N PHE A 146 -12.58 22.62 -13.43
CA PHE A 146 -11.32 21.91 -13.62
C PHE A 146 -10.67 21.58 -12.27
N VAL A 147 -10.60 22.54 -11.35
CA VAL A 147 -10.05 22.33 -10.00
C VAL A 147 -10.90 21.33 -9.22
N LEU A 148 -12.23 21.44 -9.28
CA LEU A 148 -13.13 20.49 -8.61
C LEU A 148 -12.93 19.07 -9.15
N ALA A 149 -12.80 18.89 -10.45
CA ALA A 149 -12.54 17.60 -11.07
C ALA A 149 -11.21 17.01 -10.60
N GLN A 150 -10.15 17.83 -10.48
CA GLN A 150 -8.86 17.39 -9.93
C GLN A 150 -8.96 16.94 -8.47
N LEU A 151 -9.63 17.71 -7.61
CA LEU A 151 -9.82 17.35 -6.20
C LEU A 151 -10.59 16.04 -6.06
N LEU A 152 -11.64 15.83 -6.86
CA LEU A 152 -12.39 14.58 -6.90
C LEU A 152 -11.53 13.41 -7.39
N ALA A 153 -10.74 13.62 -8.45
CA ALA A 153 -9.82 12.62 -8.96
C ALA A 153 -8.77 12.22 -7.92
N LEU A 154 -8.18 13.20 -7.22
CA LEU A 154 -7.23 12.95 -6.14
C LEU A 154 -7.88 12.17 -4.98
N ALA A 155 -9.06 12.57 -4.55
CA ALA A 155 -9.79 11.86 -3.49
C ALA A 155 -10.10 10.41 -3.88
N CYS A 156 -10.54 10.17 -5.12
CA CYS A 156 -10.77 8.83 -5.66
C CYS A 156 -9.48 8.01 -5.73
N LEU A 157 -8.37 8.61 -6.16
CA LEU A 157 -7.05 7.96 -6.24
C LEU A 157 -6.56 7.53 -4.85
N LEU A 158 -6.61 8.42 -3.86
CA LEU A 158 -6.21 8.12 -2.49
C LEU A 158 -7.12 7.05 -1.85
N ALA A 159 -8.42 7.12 -2.08
CA ALA A 159 -9.38 6.11 -1.64
C ALA A 159 -9.09 4.74 -2.28
N LEU A 160 -8.73 4.71 -3.57
CA LEU A 160 -8.35 3.49 -4.28
C LEU A 160 -7.07 2.88 -3.70
N LEU A 161 -6.04 3.70 -3.46
CA LEU A 161 -4.79 3.26 -2.83
C LEU A 161 -5.02 2.76 -1.40
N TRP A 162 -5.93 3.38 -0.65
CA TRP A 162 -6.29 2.93 0.68
C TRP A 162 -7.01 1.58 0.65
N ALA A 163 -7.93 1.38 -0.31
CA ALA A 163 -8.73 0.16 -0.43
C ALA A 163 -7.96 -1.03 -1.01
N LEU A 164 -6.89 -0.79 -1.81
CA LEU A 164 -6.13 -1.81 -2.54
C LEU A 164 -4.64 -1.78 -2.17
N PRO A 165 -4.24 -2.37 -1.02
CA PRO A 165 -2.82 -2.36 -0.58
C PRO A 165 -1.85 -2.95 -1.62
N GLY A 166 -2.24 -4.02 -2.30
CA GLY A 166 -1.39 -4.66 -3.31
C GLY A 166 -1.09 -3.82 -4.54
N LEU A 167 -1.87 -2.74 -4.80
CA LEU A 167 -1.56 -1.82 -5.88
C LEU A 167 -0.39 -0.89 -5.53
N ARG A 168 -0.19 -0.60 -4.24
CA ARG A 168 0.81 0.35 -3.76
C ARG A 168 2.21 -0.06 -4.14
N ILE A 169 2.55 -1.34 -4.00
CA ILE A 169 3.90 -1.84 -4.26
C ILE A 169 4.32 -1.70 -5.74
N HIS A 170 3.37 -1.75 -6.67
CA HIS A 170 3.64 -1.58 -8.09
C HIS A 170 3.94 -0.13 -8.49
N LEU A 171 3.44 0.83 -7.70
CA LEU A 171 3.67 2.26 -7.92
C LEU A 171 5.00 2.75 -7.32
N VAL A 172 5.60 1.97 -6.42
CA VAL A 172 6.84 2.35 -5.75
C VAL A 172 8.05 1.83 -6.53
N PRO A 173 9.07 2.68 -6.81
CA PRO A 173 10.31 2.28 -7.48
C PRO A 173 11.03 1.14 -6.75
N ARG A 174 11.67 0.26 -7.51
CA ARG A 174 12.39 -0.91 -6.95
C ARG A 174 13.43 -0.52 -5.88
N ARG A 175 14.13 0.60 -6.07
CA ARG A 175 15.14 1.08 -5.10
C ARG A 175 14.54 1.32 -3.73
N LEU A 176 13.39 2.00 -3.64
CA LEU A 176 12.73 2.27 -2.36
C LEU A 176 12.20 0.98 -1.71
N ARG A 177 11.70 0.03 -2.51
CA ARG A 177 11.26 -1.27 -2.01
C ARG A 177 12.42 -2.08 -1.42
N TYR A 178 13.55 -2.11 -2.09
CA TYR A 178 14.74 -2.83 -1.62
C TYR A 178 15.35 -2.18 -0.39
N GLN A 179 15.37 -0.85 -0.31
CA GLN A 179 15.79 -0.13 0.91
C GLN A 179 14.87 -0.44 2.10
N ALA A 180 13.55 -0.49 1.90
CA ALA A 180 12.61 -0.86 2.94
C ALA A 180 12.79 -2.31 3.40
N ALA A 181 13.01 -3.24 2.47
CA ALA A 181 13.26 -4.65 2.77
C ALA A 181 14.57 -4.85 3.53
N HIS A 182 15.66 -4.20 3.10
CA HIS A 182 16.94 -4.20 3.80
C HIS A 182 16.81 -3.62 5.22
N ALA A 183 16.17 -2.45 5.36
CA ALA A 183 15.94 -1.84 6.67
C ALA A 183 15.13 -2.76 7.60
N ASN A 184 14.16 -3.52 7.05
CA ASN A 184 13.41 -4.49 7.83
C ASN A 184 14.27 -5.70 8.21
N ALA A 185 15.11 -6.22 7.32
CA ALA A 185 16.07 -7.29 7.64
C ALA A 185 16.97 -6.91 8.81
N ILE A 186 17.60 -5.73 8.76
CA ILE A 186 18.45 -5.21 9.86
C ILE A 186 17.63 -5.03 11.15
N LYS A 187 16.41 -4.51 11.04
CA LYS A 187 15.50 -4.37 12.19
C LYS A 187 15.19 -5.72 12.83
N GLN A 188 14.92 -6.77 12.05
CA GLN A 188 14.67 -8.12 12.58
C GLN A 188 15.93 -8.71 13.20
N PHE A 189 17.09 -8.56 12.56
CA PHE A 189 18.37 -8.99 13.10
C PHE A 189 18.64 -8.44 14.50
N LEU A 190 18.37 -7.14 14.68
CA LEU A 190 18.53 -6.49 15.98
C LEU A 190 17.41 -6.85 16.97
N ALA A 191 16.15 -6.87 16.52
CA ALA A 191 15.00 -7.11 17.37
C ALA A 191 14.95 -8.54 17.92
N ARG A 192 15.48 -9.51 17.17
CA ARG A 192 15.55 -10.92 17.56
C ARG A 192 16.84 -11.29 18.29
N ASN A 193 17.67 -10.29 18.61
CA ASN A 193 18.93 -10.47 19.32
C ASN A 193 19.95 -11.41 18.61
N VAL A 194 19.83 -11.62 17.29
CA VAL A 194 20.75 -12.46 16.54
C VAL A 194 22.21 -12.00 16.69
N HIS A 195 22.43 -10.71 16.90
CA HIS A 195 23.72 -10.09 17.18
C HIS A 195 24.25 -10.31 18.63
N ARG A 196 23.48 -10.94 19.50
CA ARG A 196 23.83 -11.11 20.93
C ARG A 196 24.34 -12.51 21.27
N THR A 197 24.58 -13.37 20.26
CA THR A 197 25.23 -14.65 20.47
C THR A 197 26.62 -14.45 21.08
N THR A 198 27.02 -15.35 21.96
CA THR A 198 28.25 -15.27 22.75
C THR A 198 29.51 -15.12 21.86
N ALA A 199 29.58 -15.84 20.75
CA ALA A 199 30.67 -15.81 19.79
C ALA A 199 30.45 -14.81 18.63
N ARG A 200 29.31 -14.08 18.58
CA ARG A 200 28.86 -13.25 17.45
C ARG A 200 28.81 -14.01 16.12
N THR A 201 28.24 -15.18 16.18
CA THR A 201 28.13 -16.15 15.06
C THR A 201 26.69 -16.30 14.58
N GLY A 202 25.82 -15.32 14.83
CA GLY A 202 24.43 -15.32 14.37
C GLY A 202 24.31 -14.94 12.89
N VAL A 203 23.47 -15.69 12.16
CA VAL A 203 23.11 -15.44 10.76
C VAL A 203 21.59 -15.32 10.63
N LEU A 204 21.12 -14.25 10.02
CA LEU A 204 19.73 -14.07 9.65
C LEU A 204 19.54 -14.35 8.16
N VAL A 205 18.68 -15.32 7.82
CA VAL A 205 18.16 -15.52 6.46
C VAL A 205 16.80 -14.82 6.35
N PHE A 206 16.75 -13.72 5.61
CA PHE A 206 15.57 -12.88 5.48
C PHE A 206 14.99 -12.94 4.06
N VAL A 207 13.67 -13.12 3.96
CA VAL A 207 12.92 -13.04 2.69
C VAL A 207 11.74 -12.11 2.83
N SER A 208 11.58 -11.19 1.88
CA SER A 208 10.38 -10.35 1.76
C SER A 208 9.66 -10.65 0.44
N ILE A 209 8.45 -11.22 0.57
CA ILE A 209 7.72 -11.80 -0.56
C ILE A 209 7.20 -10.70 -1.50
N ALA A 210 6.58 -9.65 -0.95
CA ALA A 210 5.97 -8.58 -1.75
C ALA A 210 7.00 -7.78 -2.54
N GLU A 211 8.19 -7.55 -1.97
CA GLU A 211 9.32 -6.87 -2.60
C GLU A 211 10.11 -7.79 -3.54
N ARG A 212 9.94 -9.10 -3.42
CA ARG A 212 10.78 -10.13 -4.07
C ARG A 212 12.24 -9.90 -3.73
N TYR A 213 12.52 -9.80 -2.45
CA TYR A 213 13.83 -9.51 -1.91
C TYR A 213 14.25 -10.61 -0.93
N ALA A 214 15.49 -11.03 -1.00
CA ALA A 214 16.11 -11.92 -0.03
C ALA A 214 17.48 -11.38 0.34
N GLU A 215 17.89 -11.59 1.59
CA GLU A 215 19.17 -11.15 2.11
C GLU A 215 19.63 -12.10 3.22
N VAL A 216 20.94 -12.31 3.31
CA VAL A 216 21.59 -12.95 4.45
C VAL A 216 22.34 -11.87 5.21
N VAL A 217 22.02 -11.71 6.49
CA VAL A 217 22.70 -10.77 7.38
C VAL A 217 23.51 -11.59 8.39
N ALA A 218 24.82 -11.51 8.30
CA ALA A 218 25.73 -12.16 9.23
C ALA A 218 26.23 -11.19 10.30
N ASP A 219 26.51 -11.71 11.51
CA ASP A 219 27.16 -10.90 12.56
C ASP A 219 28.63 -10.69 12.25
N SER A 220 29.22 -9.72 12.89
CA SER A 220 30.59 -9.26 12.70
C SER A 220 31.65 -10.36 12.87
N GLY A 221 31.40 -11.37 13.71
CA GLY A 221 32.29 -12.51 13.88
C GLY A 221 32.40 -13.37 12.63
N ILE A 222 31.31 -13.47 11.86
CA ILE A 222 31.23 -14.22 10.61
C ILE A 222 31.72 -13.36 9.44
N ASP A 223 31.27 -12.12 9.36
CA ASP A 223 31.61 -11.19 8.27
C ASP A 223 33.13 -10.97 8.13
N ALA A 224 33.86 -11.08 9.24
CA ALA A 224 35.32 -11.00 9.24
C ALA A 224 36.02 -12.21 8.56
N LYS A 225 35.35 -13.37 8.46
CA LYS A 225 35.93 -14.62 7.91
C LYS A 225 35.34 -15.02 6.57
N VAL A 226 34.07 -14.70 6.33
CA VAL A 226 33.31 -15.13 5.17
C VAL A 226 33.09 -13.96 4.22
N GLY A 227 33.54 -14.10 2.98
CA GLY A 227 33.38 -13.04 1.97
C GLY A 227 31.93 -12.92 1.48
N GLN A 228 31.50 -11.70 1.15
CA GLN A 228 30.14 -11.37 0.68
C GLN A 228 29.66 -12.24 -0.49
N HIS A 229 30.58 -12.67 -1.39
CA HIS A 229 30.24 -13.47 -2.54
C HIS A 229 29.60 -14.83 -2.21
N VAL A 230 29.89 -15.37 -1.01
CA VAL A 230 29.29 -16.62 -0.50
C VAL A 230 27.82 -16.41 -0.26
N TRP A 231 27.47 -15.32 0.44
CA TRP A 231 26.08 -14.94 0.73
C TRP A 231 25.28 -14.61 -0.53
N ASP A 232 25.91 -13.98 -1.52
CA ASP A 232 25.29 -13.72 -2.83
C ASP A 232 24.89 -15.04 -3.55
N GLY A 233 25.65 -16.12 -3.35
CA GLY A 233 25.32 -17.47 -3.83
C GLY A 233 24.05 -18.00 -3.15
N VAL A 234 24.00 -17.98 -1.83
CA VAL A 234 22.85 -18.42 -1.03
C VAL A 234 21.58 -17.65 -1.41
N VAL A 235 21.67 -16.31 -1.51
CA VAL A 235 20.54 -15.44 -1.89
C VAL A 235 20.05 -15.76 -3.30
N ARG A 236 20.94 -16.06 -4.25
CA ARG A 236 20.59 -16.43 -5.62
C ARG A 236 19.78 -17.71 -5.66
N ASP A 237 20.23 -18.73 -4.96
CA ASP A 237 19.55 -20.04 -4.91
C ASP A 237 18.20 -19.92 -4.22
N LEU A 238 18.12 -19.18 -3.10
CA LEU A 238 16.88 -18.91 -2.38
C LEU A 238 15.86 -18.17 -3.24
N THR A 239 16.30 -17.13 -3.97
CA THR A 239 15.42 -16.36 -4.84
C THR A 239 14.95 -17.14 -6.06
N ALA A 240 15.75 -18.06 -6.60
CA ALA A 240 15.36 -18.95 -7.68
C ALA A 240 14.23 -19.89 -7.26
N HIS A 241 14.35 -20.53 -6.09
CA HIS A 241 13.30 -21.40 -5.54
C HIS A 241 12.02 -20.62 -5.20
N ALA A 242 12.16 -19.43 -4.64
CA ALA A 242 11.03 -18.54 -4.35
C ALA A 242 10.30 -18.13 -5.64
N GLY A 243 11.01 -17.93 -6.74
CA GLY A 243 10.46 -17.65 -8.07
C GLY A 243 9.62 -18.80 -8.65
N ASP A 244 9.94 -20.04 -8.28
CA ASP A 244 9.25 -21.27 -8.68
C ASP A 244 8.11 -21.67 -7.72
N ASP A 245 7.69 -20.79 -6.81
CA ASP A 245 6.67 -21.06 -5.78
C ASP A 245 7.07 -22.18 -4.79
N ARG A 246 8.37 -22.41 -4.61
CA ARG A 246 8.98 -23.42 -3.72
C ARG A 246 9.81 -22.78 -2.62
N LEU A 247 9.22 -21.79 -1.91
CA LEU A 247 9.93 -21.00 -0.92
C LEU A 247 10.51 -21.86 0.22
N ALA A 248 9.77 -22.87 0.69
CA ALA A 248 10.23 -23.75 1.76
C ALA A 248 11.49 -24.56 1.34
N ASP A 249 11.51 -25.09 0.12
CA ASP A 249 12.69 -25.79 -0.41
C ASP A 249 13.88 -24.83 -0.53
N GLY A 250 13.61 -23.56 -0.90
CA GLY A 250 14.61 -22.51 -0.94
C GLY A 250 15.22 -22.22 0.44
N PHE A 251 14.40 -22.14 1.49
CA PHE A 251 14.90 -21.99 2.86
C PHE A 251 15.74 -23.20 3.31
N VAL A 252 15.25 -24.41 3.12
CA VAL A 252 16.01 -25.63 3.47
C VAL A 252 17.37 -25.62 2.79
N LYS A 253 17.41 -25.30 1.49
CA LYS A 253 18.68 -25.24 0.74
C LYS A 253 19.59 -24.11 1.22
N ALA A 254 19.04 -22.95 1.53
CA ALA A 254 19.80 -21.83 2.08
C ALA A 254 20.41 -22.19 3.45
N ILE A 255 19.64 -22.85 4.33
CA ILE A 255 20.12 -23.31 5.65
C ILE A 255 21.24 -24.33 5.50
N GLU A 256 21.14 -25.29 4.58
CA GLU A 256 22.20 -26.25 4.29
C GLU A 256 23.51 -25.56 3.87
N LEU A 257 23.38 -24.56 2.98
CA LEU A 257 24.54 -23.81 2.49
C LEU A 257 25.19 -22.96 3.59
N VAL A 258 24.34 -22.21 4.34
CA VAL A 258 24.79 -21.41 5.49
C VAL A 258 25.42 -22.29 6.54
N GLY A 259 24.79 -23.42 6.91
CA GLY A 259 25.32 -24.36 7.89
C GLY A 259 26.67 -24.98 7.46
N ALA A 260 26.84 -25.28 6.19
CA ALA A 260 28.12 -25.79 5.68
C ALA A 260 29.25 -24.73 5.83
N VAL A 261 28.98 -23.47 5.51
CA VAL A 261 29.92 -22.36 5.68
C VAL A 261 30.24 -22.11 7.15
N LEU A 262 29.24 -22.18 8.03
CA LEU A 262 29.44 -22.03 9.46
C LEU A 262 30.25 -23.18 10.05
N ALA A 263 29.97 -24.43 9.67
CA ALA A 263 30.71 -25.59 10.14
C ALA A 263 32.19 -25.57 9.74
N GLU A 264 32.52 -24.97 8.57
CA GLU A 264 33.91 -24.81 8.12
C GLU A 264 34.67 -23.78 8.96
N HIS A 265 34.05 -22.68 9.35
CA HIS A 265 34.71 -21.56 10.03
C HIS A 265 34.51 -21.53 11.53
N PHE A 266 33.44 -22.15 12.03
CA PHE A 266 33.00 -22.17 13.42
C PHE A 266 32.52 -23.59 13.81
N PRO A 267 33.44 -24.56 13.89
CA PRO A 267 33.08 -25.92 14.27
C PRO A 267 32.62 -25.99 15.73
N VAL A 268 31.79 -26.98 16.05
CA VAL A 268 31.22 -27.17 17.40
C VAL A 268 32.29 -27.23 18.48
N THR A 269 32.13 -26.45 19.53
CA THR A 269 32.99 -26.48 20.72
C THR A 269 32.27 -27.14 21.90
N ALA A 270 33.05 -27.76 22.81
CA ALA A 270 32.47 -28.38 24.00
C ALA A 270 31.87 -27.33 24.94
N GLY A 271 30.55 -27.35 25.07
CA GLY A 271 29.80 -26.42 25.92
C GLY A 271 28.90 -25.44 25.18
N ASP A 272 28.76 -25.63 23.87
CA ASP A 272 27.80 -24.86 23.08
C ASP A 272 26.36 -25.08 23.57
N SER A 273 25.57 -24.00 23.59
CA SER A 273 24.17 -24.01 23.95
C SER A 273 23.39 -23.25 22.89
N ASN A 274 22.31 -23.83 22.39
CA ASN A 274 21.41 -23.15 21.49
C ASN A 274 20.86 -21.87 22.13
N GLU A 275 21.16 -20.71 21.53
CA GLU A 275 20.84 -19.37 22.06
C GLU A 275 19.63 -18.77 21.38
N LEU A 276 19.22 -19.28 20.19
CA LEU A 276 18.11 -18.77 19.38
C LEU A 276 17.02 -19.84 19.14
N ASP A 277 15.84 -19.39 18.74
CA ASP A 277 14.71 -20.28 18.45
C ASP A 277 14.84 -20.90 17.04
N ASP A 278 14.82 -22.25 16.94
CA ASP A 278 14.96 -23.04 15.70
C ASP A 278 13.67 -23.07 14.89
N HIS A 279 13.11 -21.93 14.55
CA HIS A 279 11.88 -21.90 13.74
C HIS A 279 11.83 -20.73 12.77
N LEU A 280 11.07 -20.92 11.68
CA LEU A 280 10.79 -19.84 10.75
C LEU A 280 9.77 -18.86 11.34
N VAL A 281 10.10 -17.58 11.38
CA VAL A 281 9.21 -16.52 11.82
C VAL A 281 8.54 -15.83 10.64
N GLU A 282 7.21 -15.79 10.64
CA GLU A 282 6.41 -15.01 9.68
C GLU A 282 6.01 -13.65 10.26
N ILE A 283 6.21 -12.55 9.49
CA ILE A 283 5.91 -11.17 9.89
C ILE A 283 5.18 -10.38 8.80
#